data_4082f48c19dc93ed79e83480509ca126
#
_entry.id   4082f48c19dc93ed79e83480509ca126
#
_cell.length_a   1.000
_cell.length_b   1.000
_cell.length_c   1.000
_cell.angle_alpha   90.00
_cell.angle_beta   90.00
_cell.angle_gamma   90.00
#
_symmetry.space_group_name_H-M   'P 1'
#
loop_
_entity.id
_entity.type
_entity.pdbx_description
1 polymer ?
#
loop_
_entity_poly.entity_id
_entity_poly.type
_entity_poly.pdbx_seq_one_letter_code
_entity_poly.pdbx_strand_id
1 'polypeptide(L)'
;DGFVFGEAGALMLIETEEHAKARGAKPLARLLGAGITSDAFHMVAPAADGVRAGRAMTRSLELAGLSPADIDHVNAHGTATPIGDAAEANAIRVAGCDQAAVYAPKSALGHSIGAVGALESVLTVLTLRDGVIPPTLNYETPDPEIDLDVVAGEPRYGDYRYAVNNSFGFGGHNVALAFGRY
;
A
#
# COMPACT_ATOMS: atom_id res chain seq x y z
N ASP A 1 -4.42 11.00 16.72
CA ASP A 1 -3.87 11.98 15.80
C ASP A 1 -2.34 11.92 15.80
N GLY A 2 -1.76 11.64 14.67
CA GLY A 2 -0.36 11.34 14.52
C GLY A 2 -0.04 9.85 14.67
N PHE A 3 1.13 9.44 14.20
CA PHE A 3 1.52 8.04 14.24
C PHE A 3 2.13 7.64 15.59
N VAL A 4 1.97 6.38 15.92
CA VAL A 4 2.60 5.73 17.09
C VAL A 4 3.78 4.90 16.60
N PHE A 5 4.91 4.97 17.27
CA PHE A 5 6.05 4.11 16.95
C PHE A 5 5.72 2.65 17.20
N GLY A 6 6.06 1.79 16.25
CA GLY A 6 5.97 0.35 16.35
C GLY A 6 7.36 -0.29 16.19
N GLU A 7 7.51 -1.50 16.70
CA GLU A 7 8.71 -2.32 16.54
C GLU A 7 8.40 -3.51 15.64
N ALA A 8 9.16 -3.65 14.55
CA ALA A 8 8.99 -4.79 13.64
C ALA A 8 10.24 -5.05 12.82
N GLY A 9 10.34 -6.27 12.31
CA GLY A 9 11.27 -6.67 11.28
C GLY A 9 10.57 -7.61 10.30
N ALA A 10 10.84 -7.48 9.02
CA ALA A 10 10.27 -8.35 8.00
C ALA A 10 11.31 -8.70 6.95
N LEU A 11 11.22 -9.91 6.44
CA LEU A 11 12.06 -10.42 5.35
C LEU A 11 11.17 -11.07 4.30
N MET A 12 11.44 -10.78 3.04
CA MET A 12 10.81 -11.41 1.89
C MET A 12 11.88 -12.06 1.03
N LEU A 13 11.69 -13.32 0.68
CA LEU A 13 12.50 -13.97 -0.33
C LEU A 13 11.91 -13.63 -1.70
N ILE A 14 12.67 -12.89 -2.50
CA ILE A 14 12.30 -12.51 -3.87
C ILE A 14 13.23 -13.24 -4.83
N GLU A 15 12.65 -13.95 -5.78
CA GLU A 15 13.39 -14.74 -6.78
C GLU A 15 12.63 -14.74 -8.11
N THR A 16 13.30 -15.11 -9.19
CA THR A 16 12.62 -15.29 -10.46
C THR A 16 11.66 -16.49 -10.40
N GLU A 17 10.57 -16.42 -11.15
CA GLU A 17 9.61 -17.53 -11.23
C GLU A 17 10.28 -18.84 -11.70
N GLU A 18 11.23 -18.73 -12.62
CA GLU A 18 12.00 -19.87 -13.11
C GLU A 18 12.80 -20.54 -11.99
N HIS A 19 13.50 -19.75 -11.19
CA HIS A 19 14.28 -20.26 -10.05
C HIS A 19 13.37 -20.91 -9.01
N ALA A 20 12.26 -20.26 -8.65
CA ALA A 20 11.29 -20.80 -7.72
C ALA A 20 10.76 -22.17 -8.18
N LYS A 21 10.37 -22.27 -9.44
CA LYS A 21 9.89 -23.53 -10.05
C LYS A 21 10.98 -24.61 -10.06
N ALA A 22 12.22 -24.26 -10.43
CA ALA A 22 13.33 -25.20 -10.52
C ALA A 22 13.64 -25.87 -9.17
N ARG A 23 13.46 -25.19 -8.05
CA ARG A 23 13.65 -25.73 -6.70
C ARG A 23 12.37 -26.28 -6.05
N GLY A 24 11.25 -26.35 -6.78
CA GLY A 24 9.98 -26.87 -6.27
C GLY A 24 9.26 -25.95 -5.28
N ALA A 25 9.60 -24.66 -5.23
CA ALA A 25 8.91 -23.69 -4.37
C ALA A 25 7.50 -23.41 -4.89
N LYS A 26 6.62 -23.04 -3.97
CA LYS A 26 5.29 -22.51 -4.28
C LYS A 26 5.30 -21.00 -3.99
N PRO A 27 5.38 -20.14 -5.01
CA PRO A 27 5.30 -18.70 -4.81
C PRO A 27 3.97 -18.32 -4.14
N LEU A 28 3.98 -17.29 -3.31
CA LEU A 28 2.77 -16.79 -2.65
C LEU A 28 2.11 -15.69 -3.48
N ALA A 29 2.92 -14.85 -4.11
CA ALA A 29 2.47 -13.76 -4.97
C ALA A 29 3.56 -13.43 -6.00
N ARG A 30 3.23 -12.54 -6.93
CA ARG A 30 4.18 -11.93 -7.89
C ARG A 30 4.36 -10.46 -7.53
N LEU A 31 5.61 -9.98 -7.49
CA LEU A 31 5.91 -8.54 -7.55
C LEU A 31 5.93 -8.15 -9.02
N LEU A 32 4.90 -7.43 -9.46
CA LEU A 32 4.65 -7.14 -10.88
C LEU A 32 5.26 -5.82 -11.33
N GLY A 33 5.28 -4.82 -10.45
CA GLY A 33 5.80 -3.50 -10.78
C GLY A 33 6.17 -2.70 -9.55
N ALA A 34 7.08 -1.75 -9.74
CA ALA A 34 7.50 -0.82 -8.71
C ALA A 34 7.60 0.60 -9.29
N GLY A 35 6.92 1.55 -8.68
CA GLY A 35 7.01 2.97 -9.02
C GLY A 35 7.73 3.74 -7.93
N ILE A 36 8.65 4.60 -8.32
CA ILE A 36 9.43 5.45 -7.41
C ILE A 36 9.40 6.87 -7.95
N THR A 37 9.04 7.82 -7.09
CA THR A 37 9.05 9.26 -7.41
C THR A 37 9.54 10.07 -6.22
N SER A 38 9.75 11.36 -6.44
CA SER A 38 10.06 12.30 -5.37
C SER A 38 9.18 13.54 -5.48
N ASP A 39 8.66 14.01 -4.37
CA ASP A 39 7.87 15.25 -4.31
C ASP A 39 8.71 16.48 -4.64
N ALA A 40 9.96 16.49 -4.21
CA ALA A 40 10.84 17.68 -4.29
C ALA A 40 10.17 18.95 -3.72
N PHE A 41 9.40 18.78 -2.65
CA PHE A 41 8.54 19.83 -2.07
C PHE A 41 9.04 20.29 -0.70
N HIS A 42 9.15 19.38 0.27
CA HIS A 42 9.51 19.71 1.66
C HIS A 42 10.27 18.55 2.31
N MET A 43 11.11 18.85 3.32
CA MET A 43 11.91 17.83 4.01
C MET A 43 11.08 16.79 4.77
N VAL A 44 9.89 17.15 5.23
CA VAL A 44 9.05 16.30 6.09
C VAL A 44 7.64 16.15 5.55
N ALA A 45 6.99 17.25 5.16
CA ALA A 45 5.60 17.21 4.71
C ALA A 45 5.48 16.68 3.27
N PRO A 46 4.51 15.80 2.98
CA PRO A 46 4.18 15.41 1.62
C PRO A 46 3.54 16.57 0.86
N ALA A 47 3.60 16.53 -0.47
CA ALA A 47 2.84 17.45 -1.32
C ALA A 47 1.35 17.14 -1.19
N ALA A 48 0.56 18.10 -0.74
CA ALA A 48 -0.85 17.90 -0.40
C ALA A 48 -1.72 17.46 -1.59
N ASP A 49 -1.31 17.80 -2.83
CA ASP A 49 -2.03 17.41 -4.05
C ASP A 49 -1.92 15.92 -4.39
N GLY A 50 -0.99 15.17 -3.76
CA GLY A 50 -0.76 13.75 -3.98
C GLY A 50 -0.26 13.37 -5.38
N VAL A 51 0.00 14.35 -6.28
CA VAL A 51 0.29 14.08 -7.70
C VAL A 51 1.54 13.23 -7.88
N ARG A 52 2.60 13.49 -7.12
CA ARG A 52 3.86 12.74 -7.27
C ARG A 52 3.75 11.33 -6.68
N ALA A 53 3.09 11.19 -5.54
CA ALA A 53 2.79 9.89 -4.94
C ALA A 53 1.85 9.07 -5.84
N GLY A 54 0.80 9.69 -6.39
CA GLY A 54 -0.07 9.05 -7.39
C GLY A 54 0.66 8.59 -8.64
N ARG A 55 1.66 9.37 -9.11
CA ARG A 55 2.54 8.94 -10.21
C ARG A 55 3.38 7.71 -9.88
N ALA A 56 3.83 7.54 -8.62
CA ALA A 56 4.50 6.31 -8.22
C ALA A 56 3.55 5.11 -8.36
N MET A 57 2.30 5.26 -7.92
CA MET A 57 1.27 4.23 -8.12
C MET A 57 1.04 3.94 -9.60
N THR A 58 0.76 4.97 -10.41
CA THR A 58 0.56 4.82 -11.86
C THR A 58 1.75 4.11 -12.52
N ARG A 59 2.98 4.49 -12.15
CA ARG A 59 4.18 3.86 -12.70
C ARG A 59 4.29 2.39 -12.32
N SER A 60 3.91 2.01 -11.09
CA SER A 60 3.90 0.61 -10.67
C SER A 60 2.90 -0.23 -11.49
N LEU A 61 1.73 0.34 -11.79
CA LEU A 61 0.70 -0.31 -12.61
C LEU A 61 1.14 -0.45 -14.07
N GLU A 62 1.71 0.60 -14.66
CA GLU A 62 2.25 0.54 -16.02
C GLU A 62 3.27 -0.59 -16.19
N LEU A 63 4.21 -0.71 -15.25
CA LEU A 63 5.23 -1.77 -15.28
C LEU A 63 4.64 -3.16 -15.04
N ALA A 64 3.53 -3.24 -14.29
CA ALA A 64 2.78 -4.46 -14.06
C ALA A 64 1.89 -4.87 -15.25
N GLY A 65 1.65 -3.96 -16.21
CA GLY A 65 0.69 -4.16 -17.30
C GLY A 65 -0.76 -4.16 -16.81
N LEU A 66 -1.04 -3.45 -15.71
CA LEU A 66 -2.36 -3.36 -15.08
C LEU A 66 -2.98 -1.98 -15.32
N SER A 67 -4.31 -1.97 -15.38
CA SER A 67 -5.11 -0.74 -15.30
C SER A 67 -5.48 -0.44 -13.83
N PRO A 68 -5.81 0.81 -13.48
CA PRO A 68 -6.31 1.13 -12.14
C PRO A 68 -7.53 0.31 -11.74
N ALA A 69 -8.42 -0.02 -12.68
CA ALA A 69 -9.63 -0.82 -12.43
C ALA A 69 -9.35 -2.28 -12.08
N ASP A 70 -8.12 -2.77 -12.31
CA ASP A 70 -7.73 -4.13 -11.92
C ASP A 70 -7.37 -4.23 -10.43
N ILE A 71 -7.18 -3.09 -9.75
CA ILE A 71 -6.70 -3.07 -8.36
C ILE A 71 -7.86 -3.29 -7.40
N ASP A 72 -7.79 -4.40 -6.69
CA ASP A 72 -8.79 -4.78 -5.68
C ASP A 72 -8.49 -4.15 -4.31
N HIS A 73 -7.21 -3.94 -4.01
CA HIS A 73 -6.76 -3.54 -2.67
C HIS A 73 -5.58 -2.57 -2.71
N VAL A 74 -5.65 -1.54 -1.86
CA VAL A 74 -4.52 -0.65 -1.54
C VAL A 74 -4.15 -0.82 -0.07
N ASN A 75 -2.93 -1.31 0.17
CA ASN A 75 -2.30 -1.24 1.48
C ASN A 75 -1.69 0.15 1.61
N ALA A 76 -2.34 1.01 2.38
CA ALA A 76 -1.99 2.41 2.48
C ALA A 76 -0.77 2.65 3.37
N HIS A 77 -0.01 3.68 3.07
CA HIS A 77 1.00 4.20 3.99
C HIS A 77 0.35 4.65 5.30
N GLY A 78 -0.77 5.37 5.25
CA GLY A 78 -1.72 5.61 6.33
C GLY A 78 -1.12 5.83 7.72
N THR A 79 -0.43 6.96 7.92
CA THR A 79 0.32 7.23 9.16
C THR A 79 -0.52 7.85 10.27
N ALA A 80 -1.81 8.08 10.04
CA ALA A 80 -2.72 8.81 10.93
C ALA A 80 -2.30 10.27 11.15
N THR A 81 -1.60 10.87 10.19
CA THR A 81 -1.27 12.30 10.19
C THR A 81 -2.24 13.03 9.26
N PRO A 82 -2.89 14.13 9.68
CA PRO A 82 -3.92 14.79 8.87
C PRO A 82 -3.45 15.14 7.45
N ILE A 83 -2.25 15.73 7.32
CA ILE A 83 -1.69 16.09 6.01
C ILE A 83 -1.31 14.84 5.21
N GLY A 84 -0.74 13.83 5.86
CA GLY A 84 -0.28 12.60 5.21
C GLY A 84 -1.42 11.78 4.63
N ASP A 85 -2.45 11.55 5.42
CA ASP A 85 -3.58 10.73 5.02
C ASP A 85 -4.41 11.41 3.91
N ALA A 86 -4.62 12.73 4.01
CA ALA A 86 -5.29 13.49 2.97
C ALA A 86 -4.50 13.50 1.64
N ALA A 87 -3.17 13.69 1.71
CA ALA A 87 -2.29 13.63 0.54
C ALA A 87 -2.30 12.24 -0.10
N GLU A 88 -2.31 11.17 0.69
CA GLU A 88 -2.40 9.81 0.19
C GLU A 88 -3.75 9.52 -0.46
N ALA A 89 -4.85 9.98 0.13
CA ALA A 89 -6.17 9.88 -0.50
C ALA A 89 -6.19 10.56 -1.88
N ASN A 90 -5.58 11.74 -1.99
CA ASN A 90 -5.40 12.40 -3.29
C ASN A 90 -4.52 11.59 -4.24
N ALA A 91 -3.44 10.96 -3.76
CA ALA A 91 -2.58 10.12 -4.57
C ALA A 91 -3.33 8.90 -5.14
N ILE A 92 -4.15 8.24 -4.33
CA ILE A 92 -4.98 7.10 -4.75
C ILE A 92 -5.96 7.53 -5.84
N ARG A 93 -6.62 8.71 -5.70
CA ARG A 93 -7.50 9.27 -6.73
C ARG A 93 -6.74 9.63 -8.01
N VAL A 94 -5.57 10.27 -7.90
CA VAL A 94 -4.70 10.59 -9.05
C VAL A 94 -4.31 9.33 -9.82
N ALA A 95 -4.08 8.23 -9.12
CA ALA A 95 -3.79 6.93 -9.74
C ALA A 95 -5.03 6.24 -10.33
N GLY A 96 -6.24 6.72 -10.02
CA GLY A 96 -7.52 6.12 -10.44
C GLY A 96 -7.86 4.83 -9.70
N CYS A 97 -7.31 4.62 -8.49
CA CYS A 97 -7.52 3.42 -7.67
C CYS A 97 -8.53 3.66 -6.52
N ASP A 98 -9.33 4.71 -6.60
CA ASP A 98 -10.28 5.12 -5.56
C ASP A 98 -11.45 4.15 -5.33
N GLN A 99 -11.66 3.19 -6.25
CA GLN A 99 -12.62 2.11 -6.10
C GLN A 99 -12.06 0.90 -5.31
N ALA A 100 -10.75 0.85 -5.07
CA ALA A 100 -10.11 -0.27 -4.39
C ALA A 100 -10.37 -0.22 -2.86
N ALA A 101 -10.46 -1.39 -2.23
CA ALA A 101 -10.56 -1.49 -0.78
C ALA A 101 -9.25 -1.06 -0.11
N VAL A 102 -9.30 -0.09 0.80
CA VAL A 102 -8.12 0.48 1.46
C VAL A 102 -7.97 -0.06 2.87
N TYR A 103 -6.75 -0.43 3.25
CA TYR A 103 -6.39 -0.84 4.59
C TYR A 103 -5.14 -0.11 5.07
N ALA A 104 -5.17 0.42 6.28
CA ALA A 104 -4.04 1.09 6.92
C ALA A 104 -3.50 0.25 8.09
N PRO A 105 -2.50 -0.62 7.87
CA PRO A 105 -2.01 -1.57 8.89
C PRO A 105 -1.34 -0.90 10.08
N LYS A 106 -0.84 0.32 9.93
CA LYS A 106 -0.24 1.05 11.05
C LYS A 106 -1.23 1.35 12.17
N SER A 107 -2.53 1.32 11.88
CA SER A 107 -3.59 1.41 12.90
C SER A 107 -3.48 0.32 13.97
N ALA A 108 -3.00 -0.87 13.60
CA ALA A 108 -2.82 -2.01 14.51
C ALA A 108 -1.36 -2.19 14.99
N LEU A 109 -0.39 -1.86 14.13
CA LEU A 109 1.02 -2.25 14.32
C LEU A 109 1.93 -1.08 14.71
N GLY A 110 1.43 0.15 14.59
CA GLY A 110 2.26 1.33 14.68
C GLY A 110 3.18 1.48 13.47
N HIS A 111 4.03 2.48 13.51
CA HIS A 111 4.98 2.81 12.44
C HIS A 111 6.40 2.38 12.83
N SER A 112 6.88 1.30 12.25
CA SER A 112 8.24 0.77 12.49
C SER A 112 9.31 1.42 11.60
N ILE A 113 9.04 2.60 11.06
CA ILE A 113 9.93 3.45 10.26
C ILE A 113 10.57 2.68 9.09
N GLY A 114 11.80 2.17 9.25
CA GLY A 114 12.53 1.51 8.17
C GLY A 114 12.04 0.10 7.82
N ALA A 115 11.39 -0.61 8.75
CA ALA A 115 10.92 -1.97 8.51
C ALA A 115 9.51 -2.03 7.89
N VAL A 116 8.73 -0.92 7.99
CA VAL A 116 7.29 -0.94 7.69
C VAL A 116 6.98 -1.32 6.23
N GLY A 117 7.77 -0.85 5.27
CA GLY A 117 7.52 -1.15 3.86
C GLY A 117 7.62 -2.65 3.54
N ALA A 118 8.59 -3.37 4.14
CA ALA A 118 8.68 -4.81 4.01
C ALA A 118 7.54 -5.54 4.76
N LEU A 119 7.20 -5.08 5.97
CA LEU A 119 6.09 -5.64 6.75
C LEU A 119 4.76 -5.50 5.99
N GLU A 120 4.46 -4.33 5.48
CA GLU A 120 3.22 -4.05 4.73
C GLU A 120 3.18 -4.82 3.40
N SER A 121 4.33 -5.01 2.75
CA SER A 121 4.43 -5.89 1.58
C SER A 121 4.08 -7.34 1.94
N VAL A 122 4.56 -7.85 3.08
CA VAL A 122 4.18 -9.18 3.57
C VAL A 122 2.66 -9.26 3.82
N LEU A 123 2.08 -8.26 4.48
CA LEU A 123 0.62 -8.22 4.73
C LEU A 123 -0.17 -8.16 3.43
N THR A 124 0.28 -7.39 2.44
CA THR A 124 -0.33 -7.33 1.11
C THR A 124 -0.31 -8.70 0.43
N VAL A 125 0.81 -9.42 0.47
CA VAL A 125 0.91 -10.79 -0.06
C VAL A 125 -0.03 -11.75 0.68
N LEU A 126 -0.15 -11.63 2.01
CA LEU A 126 -1.07 -12.45 2.80
C LEU A 126 -2.54 -12.15 2.45
N THR A 127 -2.89 -10.88 2.25
CA THR A 127 -4.24 -10.48 1.77
C THR A 127 -4.59 -11.17 0.46
N LEU A 128 -3.68 -11.16 -0.52
CA LEU A 128 -3.91 -11.79 -1.82
C LEU A 128 -4.00 -13.32 -1.71
N ARG A 129 -3.19 -13.93 -0.86
CA ARG A 129 -3.18 -15.39 -0.64
C ARG A 129 -4.43 -15.87 0.06
N ASP A 130 -4.84 -15.18 1.13
CA ASP A 130 -5.88 -15.65 2.05
C ASP A 130 -7.27 -15.09 1.74
N GLY A 131 -7.35 -14.08 0.84
CA GLY A 131 -8.60 -13.43 0.49
C GLY A 131 -9.21 -12.63 1.64
N VAL A 132 -8.37 -12.03 2.49
CA VAL A 132 -8.83 -11.28 3.68
C VAL A 132 -8.10 -9.95 3.78
N ILE A 133 -8.85 -8.86 3.85
CA ILE A 133 -8.34 -7.54 4.24
C ILE A 133 -8.71 -7.31 5.70
N PRO A 134 -7.73 -7.14 6.61
CA PRO A 134 -8.01 -6.81 8.01
C PRO A 134 -8.67 -5.43 8.13
N PRO A 135 -9.38 -5.15 9.22
CA PRO A 135 -9.94 -3.81 9.44
C PRO A 135 -8.87 -2.82 9.85
N THR A 136 -8.98 -1.59 9.37
CA THR A 136 -8.27 -0.44 9.92
C THR A 136 -8.82 -0.15 11.30
N LEU A 137 -7.98 -0.32 12.33
CA LEU A 137 -8.41 -0.12 13.72
C LEU A 137 -8.59 1.37 14.04
N ASN A 138 -9.45 1.66 15.02
CA ASN A 138 -9.75 3.02 15.49
C ASN A 138 -10.27 3.98 14.40
N TYR A 139 -10.77 3.44 13.29
CA TYR A 139 -11.40 4.23 12.24
C TYR A 139 -12.91 4.40 12.56
N GLU A 140 -13.22 5.28 13.51
CA GLU A 140 -14.58 5.49 14.03
C GLU A 140 -15.26 6.70 13.40
N THR A 141 -14.48 7.71 13.04
CA THR A 141 -14.99 8.95 12.45
C THR A 141 -14.30 9.19 11.12
N PRO A 142 -14.93 8.84 9.99
CA PRO A 142 -14.40 9.10 8.67
C PRO A 142 -14.15 10.59 8.44
N ASP A 143 -12.99 10.93 7.89
CA ASP A 143 -12.70 12.28 7.46
C ASP A 143 -13.42 12.55 6.12
N PRO A 144 -14.21 13.63 6.01
CA PRO A 144 -14.91 13.96 4.76
C PRO A 144 -13.98 14.20 3.55
N GLU A 145 -12.73 14.53 3.77
CA GLU A 145 -11.73 14.69 2.71
C GLU A 145 -11.18 13.34 2.20
N ILE A 146 -11.37 12.27 3.00
CA ILE A 146 -10.94 10.89 2.67
C ILE A 146 -12.18 10.09 2.25
N ASP A 147 -12.66 10.34 1.04
CA ASP A 147 -13.75 9.58 0.43
C ASP A 147 -13.17 8.36 -0.32
N LEU A 148 -12.78 7.35 0.45
CA LEU A 148 -12.24 6.07 0.00
C LEU A 148 -12.93 4.92 0.72
N ASP A 149 -12.95 3.75 0.11
CA ASP A 149 -13.51 2.53 0.70
C ASP A 149 -12.55 1.92 1.74
N VAL A 150 -12.44 2.56 2.90
CA VAL A 150 -11.59 2.08 4.01
C VAL A 150 -12.25 0.89 4.70
N VAL A 151 -11.56 -0.25 4.72
CA VAL A 151 -12.03 -1.43 5.48
C VAL A 151 -11.90 -1.15 6.97
N ALA A 152 -13.02 -1.15 7.68
CA ALA A 152 -13.10 -0.87 9.11
C ALA A 152 -14.10 -1.81 9.82
N GLY A 153 -14.01 -1.88 11.14
CA GLY A 153 -14.87 -2.73 11.97
C GLY A 153 -14.50 -4.20 11.87
N GLU A 154 -14.94 -4.87 10.80
CA GLU A 154 -14.73 -6.31 10.60
C GLU A 154 -13.80 -6.59 9.41
N PRO A 155 -13.09 -7.74 9.39
CA PRO A 155 -12.33 -8.15 8.23
C PRO A 155 -13.22 -8.31 6.99
N ARG A 156 -12.70 -7.90 5.82
CA ARG A 156 -13.41 -8.07 4.56
C ARG A 156 -12.86 -9.26 3.79
N TYR A 157 -13.72 -10.22 3.49
CA TYR A 157 -13.37 -11.40 2.69
C TYR A 157 -13.71 -11.17 1.23
N GLY A 158 -12.84 -11.62 0.31
CA GLY A 158 -13.04 -11.46 -1.12
C GLY A 158 -12.03 -12.24 -1.98
N ASP A 159 -12.24 -12.17 -3.30
CA ASP A 159 -11.33 -12.72 -4.31
C ASP A 159 -10.39 -11.63 -4.81
N TYR A 160 -9.39 -11.29 -4.01
CA TYR A 160 -8.42 -10.24 -4.33
C TYR A 160 -7.32 -10.80 -5.22
N ARG A 161 -7.10 -10.18 -6.38
CA ARG A 161 -6.12 -10.61 -7.39
C ARG A 161 -4.91 -9.70 -7.45
N TYR A 162 -5.14 -8.39 -7.36
CA TYR A 162 -4.11 -7.38 -7.47
C TYR A 162 -4.21 -6.37 -6.35
N ALA A 163 -3.05 -6.00 -5.84
CA ALA A 163 -2.96 -5.00 -4.79
C ALA A 163 -1.76 -4.07 -5.00
N VAL A 164 -1.86 -2.86 -4.48
CA VAL A 164 -0.75 -1.90 -4.40
C VAL A 164 -0.40 -1.68 -2.93
N ASN A 165 0.90 -1.73 -2.62
CA ASN A 165 1.42 -1.30 -1.33
C ASN A 165 2.14 0.04 -1.48
N ASN A 166 1.71 1.05 -0.74
CA ASN A 166 2.27 2.40 -0.73
C ASN A 166 3.22 2.60 0.44
N SER A 167 4.33 3.26 0.19
CA SER A 167 5.28 3.69 1.22
C SER A 167 5.80 5.08 0.87
N PHE A 168 5.46 6.06 1.71
CA PHE A 168 5.84 7.46 1.54
C PHE A 168 6.74 7.90 2.69
N GLY A 169 7.86 8.52 2.38
CA GLY A 169 8.88 8.85 3.35
C GLY A 169 9.23 10.34 3.39
N PHE A 170 9.84 10.75 4.49
CA PHE A 170 10.43 12.08 4.62
C PHE A 170 11.40 12.35 3.47
N GLY A 171 11.55 13.61 3.09
CA GLY A 171 12.28 14.01 1.89
C GLY A 171 11.45 13.90 0.61
N GLY A 172 10.16 13.50 0.74
CA GLY A 172 9.25 13.36 -0.39
C GLY A 172 9.48 12.07 -1.19
N HIS A 173 10.03 11.04 -0.59
CA HIS A 173 10.22 9.75 -1.23
C HIS A 173 8.89 9.00 -1.33
N ASN A 174 8.48 8.64 -2.53
CA ASN A 174 7.26 7.89 -2.78
C ASN A 174 7.60 6.57 -3.48
N VAL A 175 7.14 5.46 -2.91
CA VAL A 175 7.28 4.13 -3.49
C VAL A 175 5.91 3.46 -3.51
N ALA A 176 5.56 2.84 -4.63
CA ALA A 176 4.40 1.99 -4.76
C ALA A 176 4.79 0.66 -5.40
N LEU A 177 4.36 -0.44 -4.81
CA LEU A 177 4.64 -1.79 -5.28
C LEU A 177 3.34 -2.47 -5.70
N ALA A 178 3.26 -2.94 -6.94
CA ALA A 178 2.13 -3.71 -7.44
C ALA A 178 2.37 -5.21 -7.28
N PHE A 179 1.45 -5.88 -6.60
CA PHE A 179 1.47 -7.31 -6.36
C PHE A 179 0.29 -7.99 -7.06
N GLY A 180 0.52 -9.22 -7.52
CA GLY A 180 -0.53 -10.10 -8.03
C GLY A 180 -0.50 -11.45 -7.32
N ARG A 181 -1.68 -12.03 -7.09
CA ARG A 181 -1.80 -13.40 -6.59
C ARG A 181 -1.15 -14.38 -7.58
N TYR A 182 -0.48 -15.39 -7.05
CA TYR A 182 0.15 -16.45 -7.86
C TYR A 182 -0.83 -17.56 -8.23
#